data_3f7532dee7b00f6a2aa9864c5b09de65
#
_entry.id   3f7532dee7b00f6a2aa9864c5b09de65
#
_cell.length_a   1.000
_cell.length_b   1.000
_cell.length_c   1.000
_cell.angle_alpha   90.00
_cell.angle_beta   90.00
_cell.angle_gamma   90.00
#
_symmetry.space_group_name_H-M   'P 1'
#
loop_
_entity.id
_entity.type
_entity.pdbx_description
1 polymer ?
#
loop_
_entity_poly.entity_id
_entity_poly.type
_entity_poly.pdbx_seq_one_letter_code
_entity_poly.pdbx_strand_id
1 'polypeptide(L)' 'MDWNDDALAALKKDVPFFVRPAVRRRVESMAAEESRQTIDLSFYQQAKASMGPK' A
#
# COMPACT_ATOMS: atom_id res chain seq x y z
N MET A 1 -11.36 2.52 -1.62
CA MET A 1 -10.18 3.20 -2.18
C MET A 1 -9.60 2.36 -3.31
N ASP A 2 -9.19 3.02 -4.37
CA ASP A 2 -8.72 2.33 -5.57
C ASP A 2 -7.21 2.12 -5.54
N TRP A 3 -6.80 0.98 -6.03
CA TRP A 3 -5.38 0.67 -6.20
C TRP A 3 -5.07 0.58 -7.68
N ASN A 4 -4.02 1.23 -8.12
CA ASN A 4 -3.56 1.06 -9.49
C ASN A 4 -3.01 -0.36 -9.67
N ASP A 5 -3.03 -0.83 -10.91
CA ASP A 5 -2.60 -2.19 -11.20
C ASP A 5 -1.15 -2.43 -10.79
N ASP A 6 -0.28 -1.46 -11.02
CA ASP A 6 1.12 -1.61 -10.67
C ASP A 6 1.31 -1.66 -9.14
N ALA A 7 0.53 -0.88 -8.41
CA ALA A 7 0.60 -0.92 -6.95
C ALA A 7 0.10 -2.27 -6.42
N LEU A 8 -0.99 -2.77 -6.99
CA LEU A 8 -1.51 -4.07 -6.60
C LEU A 8 -0.51 -5.18 -6.90
N ALA A 9 0.12 -5.13 -8.06
CA ALA A 9 1.12 -6.12 -8.43
C ALA A 9 2.29 -6.11 -7.45
N ALA A 10 2.73 -4.92 -7.07
CA ALA A 10 3.82 -4.80 -6.11
C ALA A 10 3.42 -5.36 -4.75
N LEU A 11 2.20 -5.07 -4.32
CA LEU A 11 1.69 -5.59 -3.07
C LEU A 11 1.68 -7.11 -3.07
N LYS A 12 1.16 -7.71 -4.14
CA LYS A 12 1.10 -9.16 -4.24
C LYS A 12 2.48 -9.79 -4.26
N LYS A 13 3.42 -9.11 -4.87
CA LYS A 13 4.78 -9.62 -4.96
C LYS A 13 5.51 -9.54 -3.62
N ASP A 14 5.30 -8.45 -2.89
CA ASP A 14 6.07 -8.18 -1.68
C ASP A 14 5.45 -8.79 -0.44
N VAL A 15 4.14 -9.02 -0.43
CA VAL A 15 3.40 -9.38 0.78
C VAL A 15 2.66 -10.69 0.56
N PRO A 16 2.85 -11.68 1.44
CA PRO A 16 2.09 -12.94 1.37
C PRO A 16 0.59 -12.68 1.46
N PHE A 17 -0.19 -13.56 0.84
CA PHE A 17 -1.63 -13.32 0.74
C PHE A 17 -2.31 -13.18 2.12
N PHE A 18 -1.81 -13.88 3.12
CA PHE A 18 -2.48 -13.87 4.42
C PHE A 18 -2.23 -12.57 5.21
N VAL A 19 -1.22 -11.78 4.83
CA VAL A 19 -0.99 -10.49 5.48
C VAL A 19 -1.38 -9.32 4.58
N ARG A 20 -1.80 -9.58 3.33
CA ARG A 20 -2.19 -8.51 2.42
C ARG A 20 -3.30 -7.61 2.96
N PRO A 21 -4.35 -8.17 3.57
CA PRO A 21 -5.41 -7.29 4.08
C PRO A 21 -4.91 -6.29 5.12
N ALA A 22 -4.00 -6.71 5.98
CA ALA A 22 -3.46 -5.83 7.00
C ALA A 22 -2.60 -4.72 6.36
N VAL A 23 -1.75 -5.10 5.40
CA VAL A 23 -0.90 -4.14 4.73
C VAL A 23 -1.73 -3.15 3.91
N ARG A 24 -2.74 -3.67 3.18
CA ARG A 24 -3.63 -2.81 2.40
C ARG A 24 -4.31 -1.79 3.29
N ARG A 25 -4.83 -2.23 4.42
CA ARG A 25 -5.51 -1.34 5.35
C ARG A 25 -4.56 -0.25 5.83
N ARG A 26 -3.33 -0.62 6.15
CA ARG A 26 -2.36 0.35 6.62
C ARG A 26 -2.04 1.38 5.55
N VAL A 27 -1.79 0.94 4.33
CA VAL A 27 -1.49 1.84 3.22
C VAL A 27 -2.68 2.75 2.95
N GLU A 28 -3.89 2.18 2.96
CA GLU A 28 -5.09 2.98 2.71
C GLU A 28 -5.31 4.01 3.82
N SER A 29 -5.00 3.65 5.05
CA SER A 29 -5.10 4.60 6.15
C SER A 29 -4.15 5.77 5.95
N MET A 30 -2.92 5.49 5.53
CA MET A 30 -1.96 6.54 5.25
C MET A 30 -2.41 7.42 4.09
N ALA A 31 -2.99 6.80 3.07
CA ALA A 31 -3.52 7.55 1.93
C ALA A 31 -4.67 8.46 2.35
N ALA A 32 -5.53 7.96 3.21
CA ALA A 32 -6.66 8.76 3.69
C ALA A 32 -6.18 9.98 4.48
N GLU A 33 -5.11 9.83 5.23
CA GLU A 33 -4.55 10.95 5.98
C GLU A 33 -4.02 12.04 5.04
N GLU A 34 -3.65 11.66 3.82
CA GLU A 34 -3.17 12.61 2.83
C GLU A 34 -4.27 13.01 1.84
N SER A 35 -5.50 12.64 2.13
CA SER A 35 -6.65 12.93 1.27
C SER A 35 -6.50 12.33 -0.12
N ARG A 36 -5.86 11.21 -0.22
CA ARG A 36 -5.71 10.50 -1.49
C ARG A 36 -6.88 9.56 -1.68
N GLN A 37 -7.30 9.37 -2.91
CA GLN A 37 -8.36 8.43 -3.24
C GLN A 37 -7.85 7.23 -4.01
N THR A 38 -6.62 7.28 -4.48
CA THR A 38 -6.02 6.22 -5.27
C THR A 38 -4.62 5.95 -4.76
N ILE A 39 -4.26 4.68 -4.74
CA ILE A 39 -2.92 4.28 -4.34
C ILE A 39 -2.17 3.85 -5.60
N ASP A 40 -1.12 4.61 -5.94
CA ASP A 40 -0.26 4.27 -7.06
C ASP A 40 1.02 3.62 -6.53
N LEU A 41 1.84 3.15 -7.47
CA LEU A 41 3.06 2.45 -7.09
C LEU A 41 3.99 3.34 -6.27
N SER A 42 4.10 4.60 -6.65
CA SER A 42 4.97 5.55 -5.94
C SER A 42 4.53 5.69 -4.48
N PHE A 43 3.23 5.87 -4.27
CA PHE A 43 2.72 6.01 -2.91
C PHE A 43 2.88 4.72 -2.12
N TYR A 44 2.61 3.59 -2.76
CA TYR A 44 2.78 2.29 -2.10
C TYR A 44 4.22 2.11 -1.63
N GLN A 45 5.18 2.47 -2.47
CA GLN A 45 6.58 2.34 -2.10
C GLN A 45 6.96 3.24 -0.95
N GLN A 46 6.44 4.46 -0.93
CA GLN A 46 6.68 5.37 0.19
C GLN A 46 6.07 4.84 1.48
N ALA A 47 4.86 4.34 1.40
CA ALA A 47 4.18 3.79 2.57
C ALA A 47 4.93 2.57 3.09
N LYS A 48 5.38 1.70 2.19
CA LYS A 48 6.11 0.51 2.57
C LYS A 48 7.43 0.89 3.26
N ALA A 49 8.13 1.88 2.73
CA ALA A 49 9.37 2.33 3.33
C ALA A 49 9.13 2.90 4.73
N SER A 50 8.01 3.60 4.90
CA SER A 50 7.65 4.16 6.20
C SER A 50 7.31 3.07 7.21
N MET A 51 6.74 1.97 6.75
CA MET A 51 6.41 0.85 7.61
C MET A 51 7.59 -0.09 7.85
N GLY A 52 8.67 0.09 7.10
CA GLY A 52 9.80 -0.80 7.16
C GLY A 52 10.40 -0.91 8.55
N PRO A 53 11.06 -1.95 8.84
CA PRO A 53 11.72 -2.15 10.11
C PRO A 53 12.84 -1.18 10.33
N LYS A 54 13.06 -1.07 10.59
CA LYS A 54 14.13 -0.57 10.73
C LYS A 54 14.77 -0.74 10.79
#